data_3ec48ffb66a26353e315bc591dc7cc9b
#
_entry.id   3ec48ffb66a26353e315bc591dc7cc9b
#
_cell.length_a   1.000
_cell.length_b   1.000
_cell.length_c   1.000
_cell.angle_alpha   90.00
_cell.angle_beta   90.00
_cell.angle_gamma   90.00
#
_symmetry.space_group_name_H-M   'P 1'
#
loop_
_entity.id
_entity.type
_entity.pdbx_description
1 polymer ?
#
loop_
_entity_poly.entity_id
_entity_poly.type
_entity_poly.pdbx_seq_one_letter_code
_entity_poly.pdbx_strand_id
1 'polypeptide(L)'
;MNLDYLTNLNKSQEEAVLHLDGPLLIVAGAGSGKTRVLTSRIAHIVKQHKAFPNQILAVTFTNKAAKEMQLRVSKFLRKEATGLPWLGTFHSISAKILRKHAEAAGLKSNFSIIDPVSYTHLTLPTNREV
;
A
#
# COMPACT_ATOMS: atom_id res chain seq x y z
N MET A 1 4.04 -26.41 -5.94
CA MET A 1 3.68 -24.99 -5.80
C MET A 1 3.88 -24.55 -4.36
N ASN A 2 4.60 -23.48 -4.19
CA ASN A 2 4.94 -23.01 -2.86
C ASN A 2 3.88 -22.02 -2.37
N LEU A 3 3.12 -22.42 -1.34
CA LEU A 3 2.06 -21.59 -0.77
C LEU A 3 2.44 -21.12 0.64
N ASP A 4 3.69 -20.70 0.80
CA ASP A 4 4.21 -20.27 2.10
C ASP A 4 3.35 -19.18 2.72
N TYR A 5 2.72 -18.36 1.91
CA TYR A 5 1.89 -17.26 2.39
C TYR A 5 0.61 -17.72 3.09
N LEU A 6 0.25 -18.99 2.96
CA LEU A 6 -0.90 -19.55 3.67
C LEU A 6 -0.52 -20.19 5.01
N THR A 7 0.77 -20.27 5.30
CA THR A 7 1.26 -20.88 6.53
C THR A 7 0.88 -20.01 7.74
N ASN A 8 0.44 -20.66 8.81
CA ASN A 8 0.10 -20.00 10.07
C ASN A 8 -1.12 -19.08 10.01
N LEU A 9 -1.99 -19.29 9.05
CA LEU A 9 -3.27 -18.59 8.98
C LEU A 9 -4.36 -19.47 9.59
N ASN A 10 -5.28 -18.86 10.33
CA ASN A 10 -6.47 -19.56 10.76
C ASN A 10 -7.46 -19.64 9.60
N LYS A 11 -8.55 -20.36 9.80
CA LYS A 11 -9.52 -20.60 8.72
C LYS A 11 -10.12 -19.33 8.16
N SER A 12 -10.50 -18.38 9.01
CA SER A 12 -11.08 -17.12 8.57
C SER A 12 -10.08 -16.28 7.78
N GLN A 13 -8.82 -16.28 8.24
CA GLN A 13 -7.76 -15.56 7.54
C GLN A 13 -7.48 -16.19 6.18
N GLU A 14 -7.45 -17.51 6.12
CA GLU A 14 -7.23 -18.21 4.87
C GLU A 14 -8.36 -17.93 3.87
N GLU A 15 -9.61 -17.93 4.33
CA GLU A 15 -10.74 -17.59 3.49
C GLU A 15 -10.60 -16.17 2.91
N ALA A 16 -10.16 -15.21 3.73
CA ALA A 16 -9.94 -13.84 3.28
C ALA A 16 -8.85 -13.75 2.22
N VAL A 17 -7.77 -14.51 2.39
CA VAL A 17 -6.68 -14.54 1.41
C VAL A 17 -7.12 -15.13 0.08
N LEU A 18 -7.90 -16.20 0.13
CA LEU A 18 -8.34 -16.90 -1.08
C LEU A 18 -9.48 -16.20 -1.82
N HIS A 19 -10.16 -15.27 -1.18
CA HIS A 19 -11.26 -14.53 -1.80
C HIS A 19 -10.72 -13.41 -2.66
N LEU A 20 -10.62 -13.62 -3.96
CA LEU A 20 -9.99 -12.67 -4.89
C LEU A 20 -10.99 -11.85 -5.71
N ASP A 21 -12.21 -12.33 -5.85
CA ASP A 21 -13.19 -11.66 -6.71
C ASP A 21 -14.10 -10.76 -5.89
N GLY A 22 -14.22 -9.51 -6.32
CA GLY A 22 -15.12 -8.54 -5.70
C GLY A 22 -14.56 -7.88 -4.44
N PRO A 23 -15.31 -6.92 -3.91
CA PRO A 23 -14.90 -6.22 -2.69
C PRO A 23 -14.92 -7.15 -1.48
N LEU A 24 -13.98 -6.92 -0.57
CA LEU A 24 -13.88 -7.68 0.66
C LEU A 24 -13.51 -6.73 1.80
N LEU A 25 -14.28 -6.76 2.86
CA LEU A 25 -13.97 -6.02 4.09
C LEU A 25 -13.54 -7.01 5.15
N ILE A 26 -12.35 -6.79 5.70
CA ILE A 26 -11.81 -7.63 6.77
C ILE A 26 -11.81 -6.80 8.04
N VAL A 27 -12.54 -7.26 9.04
CA VAL A 27 -12.58 -6.59 10.35
C VAL A 27 -11.79 -7.44 11.34
N ALA A 28 -10.78 -6.84 11.94
CA ALA A 28 -9.89 -7.55 12.85
C ALA A 28 -9.41 -6.60 13.95
N GLY A 29 -9.25 -7.14 15.13
CA GLY A 29 -8.73 -6.37 16.25
C GLY A 29 -7.23 -6.15 16.14
N ALA A 30 -6.71 -5.23 16.95
CA ALA A 30 -5.28 -4.99 17.02
C ALA A 30 -4.55 -6.27 17.43
N GLY A 31 -3.43 -6.55 16.79
CA GLY A 31 -2.64 -7.74 17.08
C GLY A 31 -3.19 -9.04 16.54
N SER A 32 -4.25 -8.99 15.71
CA SER A 32 -4.91 -10.18 15.19
C SER A 32 -4.35 -10.67 13.86
N GLY A 33 -3.25 -10.10 13.38
CA GLY A 33 -2.63 -10.55 12.14
C GLY A 33 -3.19 -9.91 10.87
N LYS A 34 -3.76 -8.73 10.96
CA LYS A 34 -4.29 -8.01 9.80
C LYS A 34 -3.25 -7.85 8.69
N THR A 35 -2.04 -7.44 9.07
CA THR A 35 -0.97 -7.22 8.12
C THR A 35 -0.60 -8.52 7.42
N ARG A 36 -0.57 -9.61 8.17
CA ARG A 36 -0.28 -10.93 7.60
C ARG A 36 -1.32 -11.32 6.56
N VAL A 37 -2.60 -11.10 6.86
CA VAL A 37 -3.67 -11.42 5.91
C VAL A 37 -3.52 -10.59 4.63
N LEU A 38 -3.26 -9.30 4.76
CA LEU A 38 -3.12 -8.43 3.59
C LEU A 38 -1.91 -8.80 2.74
N THR A 39 -0.77 -9.06 3.37
CA THR A 39 0.44 -9.45 2.64
C THR A 39 0.28 -10.82 1.97
N SER A 40 -0.35 -11.76 2.65
CA SER A 40 -0.64 -13.07 2.08
C SER A 40 -1.61 -12.97 0.92
N ARG A 41 -2.61 -12.09 1.01
CA ARG A 41 -3.56 -11.88 -0.06
C ARG A 41 -2.90 -11.29 -1.29
N ILE A 42 -2.02 -10.32 -1.12
CA ILE A 42 -1.23 -9.76 -2.23
C ILE A 42 -0.40 -10.85 -2.89
N ALA A 43 0.30 -11.65 -2.10
CA ALA A 43 1.10 -12.75 -2.62
C ALA A 43 0.23 -13.72 -3.42
N HIS A 44 -0.94 -14.04 -2.91
CA HIS A 44 -1.87 -14.94 -3.59
C HIS A 44 -2.32 -14.39 -4.94
N ILE A 45 -2.64 -13.10 -4.99
CA ILE A 45 -3.04 -12.45 -6.25
C ILE A 45 -1.95 -12.59 -7.30
N VAL A 46 -0.71 -12.34 -6.92
CA VAL A 46 0.42 -12.43 -7.85
C VAL A 46 0.70 -13.88 -8.23
N LYS A 47 0.71 -14.78 -7.28
CA LYS A 47 0.98 -16.20 -7.52
C LYS A 47 -0.08 -16.86 -8.39
N GLN A 48 -1.31 -16.43 -8.30
CA GLN A 48 -2.40 -16.95 -9.11
C GLN A 48 -2.52 -16.21 -10.46
N HIS A 49 -1.59 -15.31 -10.74
CA HIS A 49 -1.56 -14.54 -12.00
C HIS A 49 -2.83 -13.73 -12.24
N LYS A 50 -3.48 -13.27 -11.16
CA LYS A 50 -4.66 -12.39 -11.27
C LYS A 50 -4.24 -10.96 -11.58
N ALA A 51 -3.06 -10.55 -11.13
CA ALA A 51 -2.51 -9.23 -11.40
C ALA A 51 -0.99 -9.29 -11.29
N PHE A 52 -0.33 -8.43 -12.04
CA PHE A 52 1.11 -8.24 -11.90
C PHE A 52 1.40 -7.32 -10.72
N PRO A 53 2.61 -7.38 -10.13
CA PRO A 53 2.95 -6.49 -9.02
C PRO A 53 2.72 -5.01 -9.29
N ASN A 54 2.94 -4.55 -10.52
CA ASN A 54 2.75 -3.15 -10.88
C ASN A 54 1.28 -2.76 -11.09
N GLN A 55 0.37 -3.71 -10.96
CA GLN A 55 -1.07 -3.48 -11.10
C GLN A 55 -1.78 -3.49 -9.75
N ILE A 56 -1.05 -3.60 -8.66
CA ILE A 56 -1.62 -3.69 -7.32
C ILE A 56 -1.36 -2.40 -6.57
N LEU A 57 -2.43 -1.78 -6.09
CA LEU A 57 -2.34 -0.58 -5.26
C LEU A 57 -2.58 -0.99 -3.81
N ALA A 58 -1.61 -0.75 -2.95
CA ALA A 58 -1.72 -1.03 -1.53
C ALA A 58 -1.32 0.22 -0.75
N VAL A 59 -2.21 0.69 0.12
CA VAL A 59 -1.96 1.92 0.87
C VAL A 59 -2.07 1.68 2.36
N THR A 60 -1.19 2.34 3.10
CA THR A 60 -1.14 2.30 4.55
C THR A 60 -1.14 3.72 5.10
N PHE A 61 -1.32 3.86 6.41
CA PHE A 61 -1.27 5.18 7.03
C PHE A 61 0.16 5.60 7.38
N THR A 62 1.03 4.66 7.70
CA THR A 62 2.38 4.98 8.18
C THR A 62 3.45 4.40 7.28
N ASN A 63 4.60 5.09 7.23
CA ASN A 63 5.76 4.61 6.49
C ASN A 63 6.28 3.29 7.07
N LYS A 64 6.20 3.15 8.39
CA LYS A 64 6.63 1.91 9.05
C LYS A 64 5.80 0.72 8.57
N ALA A 65 4.49 0.88 8.53
CA ALA A 65 3.60 -0.17 8.05
C ALA A 65 3.85 -0.49 6.58
N ALA A 66 4.09 0.54 5.76
CA ALA A 66 4.39 0.33 4.35
C ALA A 66 5.68 -0.45 4.15
N LYS A 67 6.73 -0.10 4.88
CA LYS A 67 8.01 -0.82 4.80
C LYS A 67 7.87 -2.27 5.25
N GLU A 68 7.16 -2.49 6.33
CA GLU A 68 6.94 -3.83 6.86
C GLU A 68 6.18 -4.69 5.84
N MET A 69 5.13 -4.13 5.23
CA MET A 69 4.36 -4.82 4.22
C MET A 69 5.21 -5.14 2.99
N GLN A 70 6.02 -4.17 2.55
CA GLN A 70 6.92 -4.36 1.40
C GLN A 70 7.89 -5.52 1.65
N LEU A 71 8.48 -5.58 2.84
CA LEU A 71 9.40 -6.66 3.19
C LEU A 71 8.71 -8.02 3.22
N ARG A 72 7.52 -8.09 3.79
CA ARG A 72 6.78 -9.35 3.88
C ARG A 72 6.36 -9.85 2.50
N VAL A 73 5.87 -8.97 1.66
CA VAL A 73 5.47 -9.34 0.30
C VAL A 73 6.68 -9.80 -0.50
N SER A 74 7.80 -9.11 -0.36
CA SER A 74 9.03 -9.48 -1.06
C SER A 74 9.51 -10.88 -0.70
N LYS A 75 9.34 -11.27 0.55
CA LYS A 75 9.71 -12.63 0.97
C LYS A 75 8.90 -13.70 0.27
N PHE A 76 7.62 -13.44 0.06
CA PHE A 76 6.76 -14.40 -0.61
C PHE A 76 6.97 -14.43 -2.13
N LEU A 77 7.23 -13.28 -2.73
CA LEU A 77 7.32 -13.17 -4.18
C LEU A 77 8.73 -13.42 -4.72
N ARG A 78 9.73 -13.20 -3.89
CA ARG A 78 11.14 -13.47 -4.24
C ARG A 78 11.50 -12.92 -5.64
N LYS A 79 11.78 -13.83 -6.60
CA LYS A 79 12.21 -13.45 -7.94
C LYS A 79 11.09 -12.89 -8.81
N GLU A 80 9.84 -13.08 -8.39
CA GLU A 80 8.69 -12.69 -9.21
C GLU A 80 8.39 -11.19 -9.13
N ALA A 81 8.95 -10.52 -8.13
CA ALA A 81 8.75 -9.10 -7.98
C ALA A 81 9.97 -8.47 -7.34
N THR A 82 10.35 -7.32 -7.84
CA THR A 82 11.39 -6.50 -7.23
C THR A 82 10.76 -5.54 -6.22
N GLY A 83 9.54 -5.84 -5.78
CA GLY A 83 8.76 -5.02 -4.90
C GLY A 83 7.45 -4.61 -5.55
N LEU A 84 6.63 -3.90 -4.81
CA LEU A 84 5.38 -3.36 -5.31
C LEU A 84 5.54 -1.85 -5.50
N PRO A 85 5.58 -1.36 -6.76
CA PRO A 85 5.79 0.06 -7.00
C PRO A 85 4.67 0.96 -6.46
N TRP A 86 3.47 0.40 -6.32
CA TRP A 86 2.30 1.15 -5.85
C TRP A 86 1.90 0.77 -4.42
N LEU A 87 2.87 0.40 -3.61
CA LEU A 87 2.68 0.16 -2.19
C LEU A 87 3.35 1.27 -1.39
N GLY A 88 2.60 1.96 -0.55
CA GLY A 88 3.13 3.06 0.26
C GLY A 88 2.04 3.68 1.11
N THR A 89 2.34 4.83 1.69
CA THR A 89 1.34 5.58 2.45
C THR A 89 0.39 6.30 1.50
N PHE A 90 -0.76 6.72 2.03
CA PHE A 90 -1.70 7.52 1.26
C PHE A 90 -1.01 8.77 0.69
N HIS A 91 -0.20 9.44 1.50
CA HIS A 91 0.53 10.63 1.08
C HIS A 91 1.51 10.33 -0.05
N SER A 92 2.34 9.31 0.12
CA SER A 92 3.38 9.00 -0.87
C SER A 92 2.78 8.53 -2.20
N ILE A 93 1.74 7.71 -2.14
CA ILE A 93 1.09 7.21 -3.35
C ILE A 93 0.33 8.34 -4.06
N SER A 94 -0.37 9.18 -3.30
CA SER A 94 -1.07 10.33 -3.88
C SER A 94 -0.10 11.27 -4.57
N ALA A 95 1.04 11.56 -3.93
CA ALA A 95 2.07 12.39 -4.54
C ALA A 95 2.61 11.77 -5.83
N LYS A 96 2.81 10.47 -5.83
CA LYS A 96 3.30 9.74 -7.00
C LYS A 96 2.32 9.83 -8.16
N ILE A 97 1.03 9.65 -7.88
CA ILE A 97 -0.02 9.77 -8.89
C ILE A 97 -0.08 11.20 -9.43
N LEU A 98 -0.03 12.20 -8.53
CA LEU A 98 -0.06 13.60 -8.94
C LEU A 98 1.14 13.99 -9.78
N ARG A 99 2.34 13.48 -9.46
CA ARG A 99 3.52 13.79 -10.27
C ARG A 99 3.40 13.19 -11.66
N LYS A 100 2.86 11.98 -11.75
CA LYS A 100 2.67 11.31 -13.03
C LYS A 100 1.64 12.01 -13.90
N HIS A 101 0.66 12.66 -13.29
CA HIS A 101 -0.42 13.34 -13.98
C HIS A 101 -0.49 14.82 -13.62
N ALA A 102 0.67 15.43 -13.41
CA ALA A 102 0.76 16.81 -12.94
C ALA A 102 0.05 17.80 -13.86
N GLU A 103 0.22 17.65 -15.16
CA GLU A 103 -0.43 18.54 -16.12
C GLU A 103 -1.94 18.51 -16.00
N ALA A 104 -2.52 17.32 -15.88
CA ALA A 104 -3.96 17.16 -15.75
C ALA A 104 -4.50 17.81 -14.48
N ALA A 105 -3.68 17.87 -13.45
CA ALA A 105 -4.05 18.49 -12.17
C ALA A 105 -3.70 19.98 -12.12
N GLY A 106 -3.11 20.53 -13.17
CA GLY A 106 -2.69 21.93 -13.19
C GLY A 106 -1.44 22.21 -12.36
N LEU A 107 -0.60 21.20 -12.15
CA LEU A 107 0.60 21.30 -11.34
C LEU A 107 1.84 21.05 -12.19
N LYS A 108 2.99 21.45 -11.65
CA LYS A 108 4.27 21.06 -12.23
C LYS A 108 4.73 19.77 -11.57
N SER A 109 5.44 18.93 -12.31
CA SER A 109 5.89 17.64 -11.78
C SER A 109 6.85 17.76 -10.60
N ASN A 110 7.48 18.92 -10.43
CA ASN A 110 8.42 19.17 -9.34
C ASN A 110 7.76 19.86 -8.13
N PHE A 111 6.45 19.76 -7.99
CA PHE A 111 5.76 20.38 -6.86
C PHE A 111 6.25 19.84 -5.52
N SER A 112 6.06 20.65 -4.48
CA SER A 112 6.39 20.28 -3.11
C SER A 112 5.14 19.90 -2.34
N ILE A 113 5.33 18.96 -1.39
CA ILE A 113 4.24 18.55 -0.51
C ILE A 113 4.36 19.35 0.78
N ILE A 114 3.25 19.96 1.19
CA ILE A 114 3.19 20.73 2.42
C ILE A 114 2.31 19.99 3.41
N ASP A 115 2.89 19.52 4.50
CA ASP A 115 2.15 18.91 5.58
C ASP A 115 1.84 19.97 6.66
N PRO A 116 1.10 19.65 7.70
CA PRO A 116 0.76 20.65 8.73
C PRO A 116 1.96 21.35 9.35
N VAL A 117 3.07 20.65 9.53
CA VAL A 117 4.28 21.25 10.08
C VAL A 117 4.92 22.20 9.07
N SER A 118 5.10 21.74 7.84
CA SER A 118 5.66 22.56 6.77
C SER A 118 4.79 23.77 6.50
N TYR A 119 3.48 23.60 6.50
CA TYR A 119 2.53 24.69 6.30
C TYR A 119 2.71 25.77 7.37
N THR A 120 2.86 25.38 8.61
CA THR A 120 3.06 26.34 9.71
C THR A 120 4.30 27.18 9.47
N HIS A 121 5.39 26.58 9.05
CA HIS A 121 6.62 27.32 8.77
C HIS A 121 6.50 28.25 7.56
N LEU A 122 5.85 27.80 6.52
CA LEU A 122 5.77 28.54 5.28
C LEU A 122 4.80 29.70 5.32
N THR A 123 3.73 29.58 6.10
CA THR A 123 2.65 30.56 6.08
C THR A 123 2.63 31.48 7.29
N LEU A 124 3.56 31.34 8.19
CA LEU A 124 3.57 32.04 9.43
C LEU A 124 3.35 33.55 9.30
N PRO A 125 4.07 34.28 8.41
CA PRO A 125 3.87 35.72 8.31
C PRO A 125 2.50 36.13 7.83
N THR A 126 1.91 35.36 6.94
CA THR A 126 0.60 35.70 6.37
C THR A 126 -0.55 35.11 7.13
N ASN A 127 -0.29 33.99 7.79
CA ASN A 127 -1.30 33.27 8.54
C ASN A 127 -2.61 33.14 7.79
N ARG A 128 -2.52 32.72 6.55
CA ARG A 128 -3.68 32.63 5.69
C ARG A 128 -4.35 31.28 5.83
N GLU A 129 -5.64 31.33 6.10
CA GLU A 129 -6.47 30.15 6.13
C GLU A 129 -6.87 29.76 4.71
N VAL A 130 -6.65 28.54 4.39
CA VAL A 130 -7.01 28.08 3.06
C VAL A 130 -7.67 26.73 3.16
#